data_4b863e7015311ddfe03b2092100c3fa3
#
_entry.id   4b863e7015311ddfe03b2092100c3fa3
#
_cell.length_a   1.000
_cell.length_b   1.000
_cell.length_c   1.000
_cell.angle_alpha   90.00
_cell.angle_beta   90.00
_cell.angle_gamma   90.00
#
_symmetry.space_group_name_H-M   'P 1'
#
loop_
_entity.id
_entity.type
_entity.pdbx_description
1 polymer ?
#
loop_
_entity_poly.entity_id
_entity_poly.type
_entity_poly.pdbx_seq_one_letter_code
_entity_poly.pdbx_strand_id
1 'polypeptide(L)'
;LRNPYRMAIDRRTGYLYWGDVGPDAGADNPTRGPQGHDEINQARTPGFFGWPYFIGNNKPYHDYDFGPQTSGPLFDPTAPVNDSPNNTGIQTLPPAQPAFIWYPYGPSAEFPLLGAGGRTAVAGPVFYWDDYEDTARRFPPYYDGKLFIYEWMRDQIFVVTMNEQSDYESIERFLPSTTFSNPIDMLFGPDGAMYLLEYGNTWNAANPDARLSRIDYIGE
;
A
#
# COMPACT_ATOMS: atom_id res chain seq x y z
N LEU A 1 8.44 -7.81 -5.06
CA LEU A 1 7.48 -6.77 -5.44
C LEU A 1 6.87 -7.10 -6.79
N ARG A 2 5.57 -6.82 -6.98
CA ARG A 2 4.88 -7.05 -8.25
C ARG A 2 4.80 -5.75 -9.08
N ASN A 3 4.15 -4.75 -8.55
CA ASN A 3 3.92 -3.47 -9.22
C ASN A 3 3.89 -2.33 -8.19
N PRO A 4 5.02 -2.01 -7.57
CA PRO A 4 5.14 -0.88 -6.67
C PRO A 4 5.00 0.42 -7.47
N TYR A 5 4.20 1.38 -6.95
CA TYR A 5 3.95 2.61 -7.68
C TYR A 5 4.53 3.84 -6.96
N ARG A 6 4.01 4.22 -5.81
CA ARG A 6 4.53 5.34 -5.01
C ARG A 6 5.14 4.83 -3.73
N MET A 7 6.21 5.48 -3.32
CA MET A 7 6.91 5.16 -2.08
C MET A 7 7.22 6.44 -1.31
N ALA A 8 7.25 6.33 0.01
CA ALA A 8 7.63 7.38 0.92
C ALA A 8 8.64 6.86 1.95
N ILE A 9 9.66 7.66 2.24
CA ILE A 9 10.58 7.38 3.33
C ILE A 9 10.15 8.21 4.53
N ASP A 10 9.90 7.55 5.64
CA ASP A 10 9.70 8.21 6.91
C ASP A 10 11.01 8.87 7.36
N ARG A 11 10.98 10.17 7.55
CA ARG A 11 12.18 10.98 7.85
C ARG A 11 12.77 10.70 9.22
N ARG A 12 11.97 10.21 10.20
CA ARG A 12 12.41 9.95 11.57
C ARG A 12 12.93 8.54 11.77
N THR A 13 12.23 7.56 11.20
CA THR A 13 12.62 6.15 11.35
C THR A 13 13.55 5.64 10.24
N GLY A 14 13.52 6.30 9.08
CA GLY A 14 14.17 5.82 7.86
C GLY A 14 13.41 4.65 7.21
N TYR A 15 12.23 4.29 7.69
CA TYR A 15 11.46 3.20 7.12
C TYR A 15 10.85 3.61 5.77
N LEU A 16 10.80 2.64 4.87
CA LEU A 16 10.23 2.82 3.54
C LEU A 16 8.81 2.24 3.51
N TYR A 17 7.86 3.04 3.05
CA TYR A 17 6.48 2.63 2.78
C TYR A 17 6.21 2.69 1.28
N TRP A 18 5.50 1.69 0.74
CA TRP A 18 5.03 1.72 -0.66
C TRP A 18 3.74 0.95 -0.82
N GLY A 19 2.96 1.35 -1.84
CA GLY A 19 1.84 0.56 -2.33
C GLY A 19 2.32 -0.43 -3.38
N ASP A 20 1.78 -1.63 -3.39
CA ASP A 20 2.07 -2.67 -4.38
C ASP A 20 0.76 -3.25 -4.94
N VAL A 21 0.53 -3.07 -6.23
CA VAL A 21 -0.68 -3.56 -6.89
C VAL A 21 -0.55 -5.05 -7.15
N GLY A 22 -1.41 -5.83 -6.53
CA GLY A 22 -1.45 -7.27 -6.60
C GLY A 22 -2.06 -7.83 -7.90
N PRO A 23 -2.06 -9.15 -8.09
CA PRO A 23 -2.60 -9.80 -9.28
C PRO A 23 -4.12 -9.73 -9.34
N ASP A 24 -4.69 -9.74 -10.57
CA ASP A 24 -6.12 -9.65 -10.83
C ASP A 24 -6.89 -10.97 -10.60
N ALA A 25 -6.43 -11.80 -9.67
CA ALA A 25 -7.12 -13.02 -9.26
C ALA A 25 -8.31 -12.67 -8.36
N GLY A 26 -9.52 -12.79 -8.87
CA GLY A 26 -10.76 -12.39 -8.18
C GLY A 26 -11.24 -13.36 -7.09
N ALA A 27 -10.65 -14.56 -7.00
CA ALA A 27 -11.04 -15.60 -6.01
C ALA A 27 -9.84 -16.50 -5.70
N ASP A 28 -9.90 -17.15 -4.52
CA ASP A 28 -8.97 -18.21 -4.18
C ASP A 28 -9.12 -19.39 -5.14
N ASN A 29 -8.00 -20.02 -5.47
CA ASN A 29 -7.96 -21.21 -6.32
C ASN A 29 -7.20 -22.32 -5.59
N PRO A 30 -7.84 -23.48 -5.35
CA PRO A 30 -7.25 -24.54 -4.53
C PRO A 30 -6.00 -25.20 -5.14
N THR A 31 -5.73 -24.96 -6.43
CA THR A 31 -4.56 -25.50 -7.12
C THR A 31 -3.53 -24.43 -7.51
N ARG A 32 -3.86 -23.15 -7.28
CA ARG A 32 -2.97 -22.04 -7.63
C ARG A 32 -2.59 -21.22 -6.39
N GLY A 33 -3.54 -20.98 -5.49
CA GLY A 33 -3.33 -20.21 -4.27
C GLY A 33 -4.38 -19.13 -4.04
N PRO A 34 -4.07 -18.13 -3.21
CA PRO A 34 -5.01 -17.09 -2.80
C PRO A 34 -5.39 -16.15 -3.94
N GLN A 35 -6.55 -15.50 -3.77
CA GLN A 35 -6.94 -14.35 -4.59
C GLN A 35 -5.90 -13.22 -4.49
N GLY A 36 -5.95 -12.32 -5.47
CA GLY A 36 -5.08 -11.15 -5.47
C GLY A 36 -5.42 -10.18 -4.34
N HIS A 37 -4.39 -9.64 -3.73
CA HIS A 37 -4.48 -8.55 -2.74
C HIS A 37 -3.57 -7.42 -3.18
N ASP A 38 -4.00 -6.20 -2.98
CA ASP A 38 -3.10 -5.06 -2.98
C ASP A 38 -2.50 -4.90 -1.58
N GLU A 39 -1.34 -4.29 -1.51
CA GLU A 39 -0.55 -4.20 -0.29
C GLU A 39 -0.04 -2.79 -0.06
N ILE A 40 -0.06 -2.35 1.20
CA ILE A 40 0.86 -1.34 1.69
C ILE A 40 1.96 -2.09 2.43
N ASN A 41 3.18 -1.89 2.05
CA ASN A 41 4.34 -2.52 2.62
C ASN A 41 5.14 -1.54 3.48
N GLN A 42 5.81 -2.05 4.51
CA GLN A 42 6.74 -1.31 5.34
C GLN A 42 8.08 -2.06 5.36
N ALA A 43 9.16 -1.42 4.90
CA ALA A 43 10.49 -1.97 5.05
C ALA A 43 11.25 -1.22 6.14
N ARG A 44 11.68 -1.94 7.17
CA ARG A 44 12.58 -1.46 8.24
C ARG A 44 14.03 -1.80 7.92
N THR A 45 14.23 -2.85 7.14
CA THR A 45 15.52 -3.34 6.64
C THR A 45 15.32 -3.94 5.25
N PRO A 46 16.37 -4.11 4.45
CA PRO A 46 16.29 -4.87 3.21
C PRO A 46 15.75 -6.29 3.45
N GLY A 47 14.89 -6.79 2.54
CA GLY A 47 14.30 -8.12 2.71
C GLY A 47 13.51 -8.59 1.49
N PHE A 48 12.87 -9.75 1.65
CA PHE A 48 12.00 -10.35 0.66
C PHE A 48 10.53 -10.11 1.04
N PHE A 49 9.79 -9.42 0.16
CA PHE A 49 8.40 -9.01 0.38
C PHE A 49 7.41 -9.86 -0.43
N GLY A 50 7.64 -11.14 -0.51
CA GLY A 50 6.70 -12.18 -0.88
C GLY A 50 6.56 -12.48 -2.37
N TRP A 51 6.30 -11.51 -3.23
CA TRP A 51 6.01 -11.80 -4.64
C TRP A 51 7.19 -12.43 -5.39
N PRO A 52 6.96 -13.48 -6.22
CA PRO A 52 5.67 -14.04 -6.65
C PRO A 52 5.16 -15.22 -5.82
N TYR A 53 5.80 -15.58 -4.71
CA TYR A 53 5.49 -16.79 -3.95
C TYR A 53 4.41 -16.61 -2.88
N PHE A 54 4.25 -15.35 -2.42
CA PHE A 54 3.31 -14.99 -1.35
C PHE A 54 2.59 -13.68 -1.68
N ILE A 55 1.44 -13.48 -1.04
CA ILE A 55 0.66 -12.25 -1.10
C ILE A 55 0.05 -11.91 0.26
N GLY A 56 -0.14 -10.62 0.56
CA GLY A 56 -0.71 -10.16 1.82
C GLY A 56 0.13 -10.54 3.04
N ASN A 57 -0.47 -11.20 4.02
CA ASN A 57 0.24 -11.69 5.21
C ASN A 57 0.96 -13.02 4.97
N ASN A 58 1.73 -13.11 3.89
CA ASN A 58 2.45 -14.31 3.47
C ASN A 58 1.54 -15.50 3.11
N LYS A 59 0.35 -15.24 2.55
CA LYS A 59 -0.51 -16.29 1.98
C LYS A 59 0.22 -16.94 0.82
N PRO A 60 0.52 -18.25 0.87
CA PRO A 60 1.36 -18.90 -0.12
C PRO A 60 0.61 -19.26 -1.40
N TYR A 61 1.30 -19.13 -2.52
CA TYR A 61 0.93 -19.74 -3.79
C TYR A 61 1.48 -21.17 -3.87
N HIS A 62 0.93 -21.97 -4.77
CA HIS A 62 1.51 -23.25 -5.14
C HIS A 62 2.66 -23.06 -6.13
N ASP A 63 3.68 -23.88 -6.02
CA ASP A 63 4.68 -24.07 -7.05
C ASP A 63 4.02 -24.76 -8.25
N TYR A 64 3.54 -23.94 -9.19
CA TYR A 64 2.70 -24.40 -10.28
C TYR A 64 3.50 -24.56 -11.57
N ASP A 65 3.57 -25.79 -12.08
CA ASP A 65 4.15 -26.07 -13.39
C ASP A 65 3.13 -25.77 -14.50
N PHE A 66 3.41 -24.74 -15.29
CA PHE A 66 2.56 -24.29 -16.38
C PHE A 66 2.62 -25.22 -17.61
N GLY A 67 3.67 -26.02 -17.78
CA GLY A 67 3.80 -26.96 -18.88
C GLY A 67 2.74 -28.06 -18.80
N PRO A 68 2.80 -28.98 -17.82
CA PRO A 68 1.79 -30.01 -17.60
C PRO A 68 0.53 -29.50 -16.90
N GLN A 69 0.51 -28.25 -16.46
CA GLN A 69 -0.59 -27.61 -15.69
C GLN A 69 -0.87 -28.34 -14.35
N THR A 70 0.19 -28.65 -13.63
CA THR A 70 0.11 -29.34 -12.34
C THR A 70 0.55 -28.47 -11.17
N SER A 71 -0.12 -28.67 -10.04
CA SER A 71 0.15 -28.00 -8.77
C SER A 71 1.21 -28.77 -8.00
N GLY A 72 2.28 -28.08 -7.66
CA GLY A 72 3.26 -28.54 -6.68
C GLY A 72 2.88 -28.18 -5.24
N PRO A 73 3.80 -28.28 -4.28
CA PRO A 73 3.60 -27.88 -2.92
C PRO A 73 3.35 -26.36 -2.82
N LEU A 74 2.83 -25.92 -1.66
CA LEU A 74 2.82 -24.50 -1.31
C LEU A 74 4.24 -24.03 -0.99
N PHE A 75 4.58 -22.80 -1.39
CA PHE A 75 5.82 -22.18 -0.95
C PHE A 75 5.85 -21.97 0.57
N ASP A 76 7.03 -22.12 1.16
CA ASP A 76 7.25 -21.92 2.60
C ASP A 76 7.75 -20.48 2.86
N PRO A 77 6.99 -19.62 3.55
CA PRO A 77 7.41 -18.25 3.81
C PRO A 77 8.60 -18.13 4.75
N THR A 78 8.91 -19.16 5.51
CA THR A 78 10.06 -19.17 6.43
C THR A 78 11.38 -19.57 5.77
N ALA A 79 11.31 -20.28 4.65
CA ALA A 79 12.45 -20.78 3.91
C ALA A 79 12.18 -20.81 2.39
N PRO A 80 11.87 -19.66 1.77
CA PRO A 80 11.52 -19.63 0.36
C PRO A 80 12.76 -19.90 -0.52
N VAL A 81 12.53 -20.65 -1.60
CA VAL A 81 13.58 -20.99 -2.58
C VAL A 81 13.19 -20.48 -3.95
N ASN A 82 14.10 -19.78 -4.61
CA ASN A 82 13.98 -19.37 -5.99
C ASN A 82 14.84 -20.27 -6.88
N ASP A 83 14.26 -21.36 -7.32
CA ASP A 83 14.85 -22.34 -8.23
C ASP A 83 14.48 -22.12 -9.70
N SER A 84 13.91 -20.95 -10.02
CA SER A 84 13.60 -20.58 -11.41
C SER A 84 14.82 -20.77 -12.32
N PRO A 85 14.66 -21.39 -13.50
CA PRO A 85 15.76 -21.61 -14.44
C PRO A 85 16.38 -20.30 -14.95
N ASN A 86 15.69 -19.19 -14.80
CA ASN A 86 16.18 -17.86 -15.16
C ASN A 86 16.85 -17.11 -14.00
N ASN A 87 16.88 -17.71 -12.79
CA ASN A 87 17.52 -17.09 -11.64
C ASN A 87 19.05 -17.13 -11.77
N THR A 88 19.67 -15.97 -11.77
CA THR A 88 21.13 -15.79 -11.76
C THR A 88 21.67 -15.31 -10.42
N GLY A 89 20.79 -15.14 -9.42
CA GLY A 89 21.11 -14.68 -8.06
C GLY A 89 21.08 -15.80 -7.02
N ILE A 90 20.79 -15.41 -5.78
CA ILE A 90 20.65 -16.36 -4.67
C ILE A 90 19.40 -17.22 -4.85
N GLN A 91 19.50 -18.50 -4.53
CA GLN A 91 18.37 -19.41 -4.54
C GLN A 91 17.65 -19.43 -3.19
N THR A 92 18.37 -19.56 -2.10
CA THR A 92 17.78 -19.49 -0.75
C THR A 92 17.50 -18.03 -0.41
N LEU A 93 16.22 -17.67 -0.37
CA LEU A 93 15.79 -16.32 -0.04
C LEU A 93 15.67 -16.16 1.49
N PRO A 94 15.79 -14.94 2.01
CA PRO A 94 15.44 -14.69 3.40
C PRO A 94 13.94 -14.96 3.64
N PRO A 95 13.52 -15.20 4.89
CA PRO A 95 12.11 -15.32 5.24
C PRO A 95 11.28 -14.16 4.66
N ALA A 96 10.09 -14.48 4.15
CA ALA A 96 9.22 -13.48 3.57
C ALA A 96 8.68 -12.53 4.64
N GLN A 97 8.75 -11.23 4.36
CA GLN A 97 8.14 -10.21 5.20
C GLN A 97 6.68 -10.03 4.76
N PRO A 98 5.70 -10.11 5.69
CA PRO A 98 4.29 -9.88 5.36
C PRO A 98 4.04 -8.42 5.02
N ALA A 99 2.99 -8.15 4.24
CA ALA A 99 2.51 -6.80 4.03
C ALA A 99 2.06 -6.14 5.35
N PHE A 100 2.24 -4.84 5.44
CA PHE A 100 1.80 -4.01 6.57
C PHE A 100 0.26 -3.87 6.61
N ILE A 101 -0.35 -3.65 5.43
CA ILE A 101 -1.80 -3.65 5.20
C ILE A 101 -2.03 -4.38 3.87
N TRP A 102 -3.10 -5.21 3.79
CA TRP A 102 -3.45 -5.93 2.56
C TRP A 102 -4.97 -6.07 2.41
N TYR A 103 -5.45 -6.04 1.18
CA TYR A 103 -6.88 -6.14 0.92
C TYR A 103 -7.18 -6.68 -0.48
N PRO A 104 -8.27 -7.48 -0.63
CA PRO A 104 -8.72 -8.03 -1.92
C PRO A 104 -9.66 -7.06 -2.66
N TYR A 105 -10.25 -7.51 -3.77
CA TYR A 105 -11.38 -6.83 -4.43
C TYR A 105 -12.64 -6.78 -3.55
N GLY A 106 -12.90 -7.85 -2.80
CA GLY A 106 -13.99 -7.91 -1.84
C GLY A 106 -13.67 -7.17 -0.53
N PRO A 107 -14.62 -7.16 0.42
CA PRO A 107 -14.35 -6.63 1.75
C PRO A 107 -13.23 -7.42 2.44
N SER A 108 -12.29 -6.72 3.07
CA SER A 108 -11.28 -7.33 3.93
C SER A 108 -11.85 -7.57 5.32
N ALA A 109 -11.60 -8.74 5.90
CA ALA A 109 -11.94 -9.02 7.29
C ALA A 109 -10.99 -8.27 8.25
N GLU A 110 -9.74 -8.15 7.88
CA GLU A 110 -8.69 -7.51 8.68
C GLU A 110 -8.73 -5.97 8.56
N PHE A 111 -9.08 -5.46 7.37
CA PHE A 111 -9.10 -4.02 7.06
C PHE A 111 -10.44 -3.59 6.43
N PRO A 112 -11.56 -3.70 7.16
CA PRO A 112 -12.91 -3.49 6.60
C PRO A 112 -13.15 -2.07 6.08
N LEU A 113 -12.46 -1.06 6.63
CA LEU A 113 -12.59 0.34 6.20
C LEU A 113 -12.09 0.59 4.78
N LEU A 114 -11.21 -0.27 4.26
CA LEU A 114 -10.74 -0.16 2.88
C LEU A 114 -11.84 -0.48 1.86
N GLY A 115 -12.94 -1.13 2.29
CA GLY A 115 -14.12 -1.37 1.45
C GLY A 115 -13.91 -2.46 0.41
N ALA A 116 -14.61 -2.33 -0.73
CA ALA A 116 -14.57 -3.26 -1.86
C ALA A 116 -14.59 -2.49 -3.19
N GLY A 117 -14.23 -3.16 -4.28
CA GLY A 117 -14.20 -2.58 -5.63
C GLY A 117 -12.84 -2.76 -6.29
N GLY A 118 -12.58 -1.95 -7.31
CA GLY A 118 -11.25 -1.81 -7.90
C GLY A 118 -10.20 -1.52 -6.82
N ARG A 119 -8.94 -1.76 -7.10
CA ARG A 119 -7.89 -1.56 -6.12
C ARG A 119 -6.59 -1.10 -6.79
N THR A 120 -5.96 -0.12 -6.17
CA THR A 120 -4.62 0.35 -6.48
C THR A 120 -4.05 1.02 -5.24
N ALA A 121 -3.35 0.23 -4.43
CA ALA A 121 -2.77 0.67 -3.17
C ALA A 121 -1.62 1.65 -3.42
N VAL A 122 -1.61 2.76 -2.70
CA VAL A 122 -0.58 3.79 -2.78
C VAL A 122 -0.19 4.27 -1.39
N ALA A 123 1.10 4.30 -1.09
CA ALA A 123 1.60 4.88 0.15
C ALA A 123 1.96 6.36 -0.05
N GLY A 124 1.59 7.16 0.93
CA GLY A 124 1.95 8.56 1.07
C GLY A 124 2.92 8.78 2.24
N PRO A 125 3.10 10.04 2.65
CA PRO A 125 4.05 10.40 3.70
C PRO A 125 3.55 10.07 5.11
N VAL A 126 4.49 9.93 6.05
CA VAL A 126 4.22 10.09 7.47
C VAL A 126 4.27 11.59 7.78
N PHE A 127 3.23 12.09 8.45
CA PHE A 127 3.16 13.48 8.87
C PHE A 127 3.81 13.65 10.24
N TYR A 128 4.63 14.69 10.38
CA TYR A 128 5.18 15.11 11.67
C TYR A 128 4.91 16.58 11.91
N TRP A 129 4.22 16.85 13.00
CA TRP A 129 3.75 18.21 13.32
C TRP A 129 4.88 19.21 13.50
N ASP A 130 5.97 18.79 14.13
CA ASP A 130 7.15 19.65 14.39
C ASP A 130 8.00 19.92 13.14
N ASP A 131 7.78 19.23 12.02
CA ASP A 131 8.51 19.46 10.77
C ASP A 131 8.09 20.76 10.08
N TYR A 132 7.03 21.40 10.55
CA TYR A 132 6.42 22.58 9.94
C TYR A 132 6.33 23.73 10.94
N GLU A 133 6.58 24.96 10.45
CA GLU A 133 6.38 26.15 11.25
C GLU A 133 4.90 26.30 11.67
N ASP A 134 4.67 27.07 12.75
CA ASP A 134 3.31 27.33 13.22
C ASP A 134 2.58 28.24 12.23
N THR A 135 1.95 27.62 11.25
CA THR A 135 1.13 28.28 10.24
C THR A 135 -0.35 27.94 10.51
N ALA A 136 -1.23 28.85 10.16
CA ALA A 136 -2.67 28.64 10.27
C ALA A 136 -3.21 27.51 9.36
N ARG A 137 -2.34 26.85 8.59
CA ARG A 137 -2.70 25.85 7.56
C ARG A 137 -2.10 24.50 7.82
N ARG A 138 -1.12 24.41 8.73
CA ARG A 138 -0.50 23.17 9.15
C ARG A 138 -1.56 22.22 9.73
N PHE A 139 -1.48 20.97 9.37
CA PHE A 139 -2.32 19.94 9.96
C PHE A 139 -2.13 19.88 11.48
N PRO A 140 -3.19 19.54 12.24
CA PRO A 140 -3.14 19.55 13.70
C PRO A 140 -2.26 18.42 14.26
N PRO A 141 -1.82 18.53 15.53
CA PRO A 141 -1.03 17.50 16.22
C PRO A 141 -1.68 16.11 16.24
N TYR A 142 -2.99 16.04 16.02
CA TYR A 142 -3.73 14.79 15.89
C TYR A 142 -3.11 13.83 14.83
N TYR A 143 -2.51 14.39 13.78
CA TYR A 143 -1.91 13.59 12.71
C TYR A 143 -0.40 13.33 12.92
N ASP A 144 0.18 13.79 14.03
CA ASP A 144 1.60 13.60 14.30
C ASP A 144 1.97 12.11 14.34
N GLY A 145 3.00 11.71 13.59
CA GLY A 145 3.47 10.33 13.46
C GLY A 145 2.55 9.39 12.69
N LYS A 146 1.48 9.88 12.06
CA LYS A 146 0.55 9.02 11.29
C LYS A 146 0.96 8.93 9.81
N LEU A 147 0.81 7.73 9.26
CA LEU A 147 1.04 7.45 7.85
C LEU A 147 -0.23 7.72 7.04
N PHE A 148 -0.10 8.49 5.97
CA PHE A 148 -1.17 8.66 4.98
C PHE A 148 -1.02 7.62 3.89
N ILE A 149 -2.11 6.94 3.56
CA ILE A 149 -2.21 6.04 2.42
C ILE A 149 -3.44 6.40 1.59
N TYR A 150 -3.45 6.06 0.33
CA TYR A 150 -4.59 6.35 -0.53
C TYR A 150 -4.83 5.24 -1.53
N GLU A 151 -6.05 5.20 -2.00
CA GLU A 151 -6.55 4.17 -2.91
C GLU A 151 -7.05 4.85 -4.18
N TRP A 152 -6.33 4.64 -5.28
CA TRP A 152 -6.59 5.31 -6.55
C TRP A 152 -7.94 4.91 -7.15
N MET A 153 -8.29 3.61 -7.17
CA MET A 153 -9.54 3.08 -7.75
C MET A 153 -10.78 3.30 -6.88
N ARG A 154 -10.59 3.62 -5.59
CA ARG A 154 -11.68 3.81 -4.62
C ARG A 154 -11.86 5.26 -4.21
N ASP A 155 -11.08 6.18 -4.78
CA ASP A 155 -11.18 7.62 -4.54
C ASP A 155 -11.10 8.01 -3.05
N GLN A 156 -10.24 7.31 -2.29
CA GLN A 156 -10.21 7.43 -0.84
C GLN A 156 -8.79 7.64 -0.32
N ILE A 157 -8.70 8.42 0.74
CA ILE A 157 -7.48 8.61 1.53
C ILE A 157 -7.74 8.08 2.94
N PHE A 158 -6.74 7.47 3.52
CA PHE A 158 -6.78 6.92 4.87
C PHE A 158 -5.59 7.40 5.67
N VAL A 159 -5.78 7.41 6.99
CA VAL A 159 -4.74 7.71 7.97
C VAL A 159 -4.53 6.49 8.83
N VAL A 160 -3.29 6.03 8.88
CA VAL A 160 -2.88 4.87 9.66
C VAL A 160 -2.18 5.36 10.93
N THR A 161 -2.72 4.97 12.08
CA THR A 161 -2.07 5.14 13.38
C THR A 161 -1.15 3.94 13.61
N MET A 162 0.09 4.24 13.98
CA MET A 162 1.11 3.26 14.33
C MET A 162 1.44 3.38 15.81
N ASN A 163 1.78 2.26 16.45
CA ASN A 163 2.27 2.27 17.82
C ASN A 163 3.74 2.77 17.91
N GLU A 164 4.30 2.82 19.11
CA GLU A 164 5.69 3.27 19.36
C GLU A 164 6.75 2.42 18.62
N GLN A 165 6.42 1.20 18.25
CA GLN A 165 7.27 0.31 17.47
C GLN A 165 7.06 0.45 15.96
N SER A 166 6.22 1.40 15.54
CA SER A 166 5.77 1.61 14.16
C SER A 166 5.00 0.42 13.57
N ASP A 167 4.39 -0.41 14.41
CA ASP A 167 3.45 -1.44 13.98
C ASP A 167 2.05 -0.84 13.77
N TYR A 168 1.25 -1.49 12.90
CA TYR A 168 -0.13 -1.09 12.67
C TYR A 168 -0.96 -1.16 13.96
N GLU A 169 -1.67 -0.09 14.27
CA GLU A 169 -2.61 -0.02 15.39
C GLU A 169 -4.06 0.16 14.91
N SER A 170 -4.29 1.15 14.06
CA SER A 170 -5.62 1.44 13.52
C SER A 170 -5.56 2.21 12.21
N ILE A 171 -6.70 2.25 11.52
CA ILE A 171 -6.89 3.01 10.28
C ILE A 171 -8.22 3.78 10.35
N GLU A 172 -8.23 4.98 9.81
CA GLU A 172 -9.42 5.82 9.68
C GLU A 172 -9.50 6.45 8.30
N ARG A 173 -10.70 6.84 7.85
CA ARG A 173 -10.87 7.59 6.61
C ARG A 173 -10.51 9.05 6.81
N PHE A 174 -9.64 9.57 5.97
CA PHE A 174 -9.38 11.00 5.90
C PHE A 174 -10.46 11.69 5.05
N LEU A 175 -11.06 12.75 5.58
CA LEU A 175 -12.14 13.52 4.94
C LEU A 175 -13.26 12.61 4.40
N PRO A 176 -13.97 11.85 5.24
CA PRO A 176 -14.89 10.79 4.81
C PRO A 176 -16.07 11.28 3.97
N SER A 177 -16.37 12.58 4.00
CA SER A 177 -17.42 13.22 3.20
C SER A 177 -16.93 13.75 1.85
N THR A 178 -15.64 13.59 1.55
CA THR A 178 -15.02 14.03 0.29
C THR A 178 -14.80 12.84 -0.63
N THR A 179 -15.19 12.96 -1.90
CA THR A 179 -14.79 12.06 -2.97
C THR A 179 -13.66 12.69 -3.74
N PHE A 180 -12.52 12.02 -3.75
CA PHE A 180 -11.37 12.41 -4.54
C PHE A 180 -11.53 11.90 -5.98
N SER A 181 -10.71 12.40 -6.90
CA SER A 181 -10.76 12.02 -8.31
C SER A 181 -9.50 11.23 -8.67
N ASN A 182 -9.46 9.97 -8.27
CA ASN A 182 -8.31 9.07 -8.48
C ASN A 182 -6.98 9.67 -7.95
N PRO A 183 -6.76 9.74 -6.63
CA PRO A 183 -5.57 10.33 -6.05
C PRO A 183 -4.32 9.53 -6.46
N ILE A 184 -3.31 10.20 -7.00
CA ILE A 184 -2.14 9.54 -7.63
C ILE A 184 -0.80 9.94 -7.01
N ASP A 185 -0.74 11.07 -6.33
CA ASP A 185 0.45 11.51 -5.59
C ASP A 185 0.07 12.45 -4.45
N MET A 186 0.83 12.44 -3.37
CA MET A 186 0.55 13.21 -2.17
C MET A 186 1.84 13.64 -1.48
N LEU A 187 1.88 14.89 -1.02
CA LEU A 187 2.94 15.40 -0.16
C LEU A 187 2.41 16.47 0.79
N PHE A 188 3.16 16.74 1.85
CA PHE A 188 2.98 17.93 2.66
C PHE A 188 3.94 19.03 2.19
N GLY A 189 3.41 20.22 1.93
CA GLY A 189 4.18 21.40 1.57
C GLY A 189 4.94 21.98 2.76
N PRO A 190 5.84 22.95 2.52
CA PRO A 190 6.63 23.59 3.57
C PRO A 190 5.77 24.36 4.60
N ASP A 191 4.53 24.63 4.27
CA ASP A 191 3.52 25.29 5.11
C ASP A 191 2.67 24.28 5.92
N GLY A 192 2.96 22.99 5.81
CA GLY A 192 2.24 21.91 6.49
C GLY A 192 0.84 21.63 5.94
N ALA A 193 0.46 22.22 4.80
CA ALA A 193 -0.74 21.84 4.06
C ALA A 193 -0.48 20.58 3.20
N MET A 194 -1.50 19.79 2.95
CA MET A 194 -1.41 18.66 2.04
C MET A 194 -1.64 19.09 0.60
N TYR A 195 -0.80 18.61 -0.29
CA TYR A 195 -0.96 18.74 -1.74
C TYR A 195 -1.21 17.37 -2.33
N LEU A 196 -2.32 17.25 -3.05
CA LEU A 196 -2.81 16.01 -3.64
C LEU A 196 -2.92 16.18 -5.14
N LEU A 197 -2.22 15.32 -5.89
CA LEU A 197 -2.41 15.23 -7.34
C LEU A 197 -3.50 14.20 -7.63
N GLU A 198 -4.53 14.61 -8.34
CA GLU A 198 -5.66 13.79 -8.74
C GLU A 198 -5.62 13.57 -10.26
N TYR A 199 -5.71 12.30 -10.67
CA TYR A 199 -5.59 11.90 -12.08
C TYR A 199 -6.81 12.26 -12.90
N GLY A 200 -8.01 12.29 -12.28
CA GLY A 200 -9.30 12.42 -12.96
C GLY A 200 -9.99 11.07 -13.20
N ASN A 201 -11.25 11.12 -13.56
CA ASN A 201 -12.15 9.96 -13.50
C ASN A 201 -12.03 8.98 -14.67
N THR A 202 -11.30 9.31 -15.74
CA THR A 202 -11.23 8.45 -16.92
C THR A 202 -9.86 7.81 -17.07
N TRP A 203 -9.81 6.48 -16.93
CA TRP A 203 -8.58 5.71 -17.12
C TRP A 203 -8.01 5.90 -18.55
N ASN A 204 -6.70 6.13 -18.61
CA ASN A 204 -5.92 6.22 -19.85
C ASN A 204 -6.42 7.26 -20.86
N ALA A 205 -6.93 8.39 -20.38
CA ALA A 205 -7.41 9.49 -21.21
C ALA A 205 -6.86 10.84 -20.71
N ALA A 206 -7.00 11.86 -21.54
CA ALA A 206 -6.83 13.24 -21.10
C ALA A 206 -8.04 13.63 -20.25
N ASN A 207 -7.82 13.83 -18.95
CA ASN A 207 -8.88 14.13 -18.00
C ASN A 207 -9.00 15.65 -17.77
N PRO A 208 -10.12 16.28 -18.15
CA PRO A 208 -10.33 17.70 -17.85
C PRO A 208 -10.54 17.99 -16.36
N ASP A 209 -10.83 16.96 -15.56
CA ASP A 209 -11.02 16.99 -14.11
C ASP A 209 -9.74 16.61 -13.33
N ALA A 210 -8.63 16.29 -14.02
CA ALA A 210 -7.33 16.16 -13.38
C ALA A 210 -6.91 17.49 -12.74
N ARG A 211 -6.41 17.42 -11.49
CA ARG A 211 -6.12 18.63 -10.73
C ARG A 211 -5.03 18.43 -9.69
N LEU A 212 -4.44 19.53 -9.26
CA LEU A 212 -3.67 19.62 -8.02
C LEU A 212 -4.58 20.26 -6.96
N SER A 213 -4.95 19.47 -5.97
CA SER A 213 -5.74 19.91 -4.83
C SER A 213 -4.83 20.28 -3.66
N ARG A 214 -5.18 21.35 -2.96
CA ARG A 214 -4.57 21.74 -1.69
C ARG A 214 -5.58 21.57 -0.58
N ILE A 215 -5.18 20.94 0.50
CA ILE A 215 -6.00 20.70 1.68
C ILE A 215 -5.35 21.42 2.85
N ASP A 216 -6.03 22.43 3.35
CA ASP A 216 -5.62 23.24 4.50
C ASP A 216 -6.42 22.79 5.76
N TYR A 217 -5.76 22.80 6.90
CA TYR A 217 -6.49 22.81 8.17
C TYR A 217 -6.95 24.24 8.46
N ILE A 218 -8.24 24.40 8.70
CA ILE A 218 -8.82 25.75 8.92
C ILE A 218 -9.17 26.00 10.40
N GLY A 219 -8.90 25.01 11.26
CA GLY A 219 -9.18 25.10 12.71
C GLY A 219 -10.67 25.06 13.04
N GLU A 220 -11.00 24.83 14.27
CA GLU A 220 -12.16 25.31 15.00
C GLU A 220 -11.69 26.27 16.07
#